data_f2b2829c162fbdd83fc3418017b8fadb
#
_entry.id   f2b2829c162fbdd83fc3418017b8fadb
#
_cell.length_a   1.000
_cell.length_b   1.000
_cell.length_c   1.000
_cell.angle_alpha   90.00
_cell.angle_beta   90.00
_cell.angle_gamma   90.00
#
_symmetry.space_group_name_H-M   'P 1'
#
loop_
_entity.id
_entity.type
_entity.pdbx_description
1 polymer ?
#
loop_
_entity_poly.entity_id
_entity_poly.type
_entity_poly.pdbx_seq_one_letter_code
_entity_poly.pdbx_strand_id
1 'polypeptide(L)'
;MVAITKQLVTNTWAIATWDEFLKNIENPAHVKAKGYYHNGKYRIEMTPIGNEHSQDHSIINHAVYLYATLRNILLTGKDNCSYRQVGLKEFQPDLSYYVGNNANAIPWGVGVVDLNEYPVPDLVIEVANTSLADDLGEKRLLYEDLEIAEYWVVDVQNVKVIAFAIEDNGSKRIAESMVLTGLKIEILTAALELSRTSNHTEVGSWLMQQFQEQSN
;
A
#
# COMPACT_ATOMS: atom_id res chain seq x y z
N MET A 1 -9.09 -42.80 6.83
CA MET A 1 -8.33 -41.58 7.22
C MET A 1 -9.23 -40.37 6.99
N VAL A 2 -9.70 -39.73 8.05
CA VAL A 2 -10.49 -38.50 7.95
C VAL A 2 -9.50 -37.42 7.58
N ALA A 3 -9.63 -36.81 6.40
CA ALA A 3 -8.86 -35.64 6.01
C ALA A 3 -9.22 -34.53 7.01
N ILE A 4 -8.30 -34.18 7.89
CA ILE A 4 -8.43 -32.97 8.73
C ILE A 4 -8.34 -31.80 7.75
N THR A 5 -9.50 -31.29 7.38
CA THR A 5 -9.59 -30.02 6.63
C THR A 5 -9.03 -28.95 7.58
N LYS A 6 -7.78 -28.55 7.37
CA LYS A 6 -7.15 -27.45 8.13
C LYS A 6 -8.04 -26.24 7.90
N GLN A 7 -8.72 -25.79 8.95
CA GLN A 7 -9.60 -24.63 8.87
C GLN A 7 -8.76 -23.44 8.41
N LEU A 8 -9.17 -22.79 7.33
CA LEU A 8 -8.49 -21.63 6.79
C LEU A 8 -8.49 -20.51 7.83
N VAL A 9 -7.32 -20.02 8.15
CA VAL A 9 -7.15 -18.86 9.05
C VAL A 9 -7.06 -17.63 8.18
N THR A 10 -8.03 -16.71 8.31
CA THR A 10 -8.03 -15.41 7.64
C THR A 10 -7.63 -14.30 8.58
N ASN A 11 -7.16 -13.18 8.06
CA ASN A 11 -6.74 -11.99 8.82
C ASN A 11 -5.62 -12.23 9.84
N THR A 12 -4.82 -13.27 9.63
CA THR A 12 -3.61 -13.56 10.43
C THR A 12 -2.57 -14.26 9.57
N TRP A 13 -1.30 -14.13 9.94
CA TRP A 13 -0.21 -14.82 9.29
C TRP A 13 -0.17 -16.30 9.68
N ALA A 14 -0.04 -17.17 8.69
CA ALA A 14 0.08 -18.62 8.89
C ALA A 14 1.19 -19.19 8.00
N ILE A 15 1.82 -20.27 8.45
CA ILE A 15 2.86 -20.98 7.70
C ILE A 15 2.19 -21.82 6.61
N ALA A 16 2.66 -21.70 5.35
CA ALA A 16 2.26 -22.51 4.22
C ALA A 16 3.34 -22.55 3.16
N THR A 17 3.31 -23.56 2.31
CA THR A 17 4.02 -23.57 1.02
C THR A 17 3.33 -22.63 0.03
N TRP A 18 4.04 -22.27 -1.04
CA TRP A 18 3.46 -21.49 -2.14
C TRP A 18 2.22 -22.16 -2.74
N ASP A 19 2.25 -23.48 -2.98
CA ASP A 19 1.12 -24.22 -3.54
C ASP A 19 -0.10 -24.23 -2.61
N GLU A 20 0.12 -24.34 -1.31
CA GLU A 20 -0.95 -24.22 -0.31
C GLU A 20 -1.55 -22.82 -0.30
N PHE A 21 -0.73 -21.76 -0.40
CA PHE A 21 -1.20 -20.40 -0.52
C PHE A 21 -2.03 -20.21 -1.79
N LEU A 22 -1.53 -20.62 -2.97
CA LEU A 22 -2.27 -20.50 -4.23
C LEU A 22 -3.63 -21.20 -4.15
N LYS A 23 -3.67 -22.45 -3.66
CA LYS A 23 -4.92 -23.19 -3.48
C LYS A 23 -5.92 -22.44 -2.59
N ASN A 24 -5.42 -21.68 -1.64
CA ASN A 24 -6.25 -20.90 -0.72
C ASN A 24 -6.73 -19.60 -1.36
N ILE A 25 -5.84 -18.79 -1.96
CA ILE A 25 -6.24 -17.49 -2.52
C ILE A 25 -7.10 -17.64 -3.78
N GLU A 26 -6.91 -18.70 -4.55
CA GLU A 26 -7.70 -19.01 -5.74
C GLU A 26 -9.01 -19.75 -5.42
N ASN A 27 -9.29 -20.04 -4.16
CA ASN A 27 -10.56 -20.64 -3.75
C ASN A 27 -11.72 -19.66 -4.06
N PRO A 28 -12.80 -20.11 -4.70
CA PRO A 28 -13.99 -19.28 -4.98
C PRO A 28 -14.56 -18.55 -3.76
N ALA A 29 -14.39 -19.10 -2.55
CA ALA A 29 -14.79 -18.44 -1.31
C ALA A 29 -13.94 -17.18 -1.01
N HIS A 30 -12.79 -17.00 -1.63
CA HIS A 30 -11.84 -15.91 -1.41
C HIS A 30 -11.72 -14.95 -2.60
N VAL A 31 -12.63 -14.99 -3.55
CA VAL A 31 -12.59 -14.19 -4.79
C VAL A 31 -12.41 -12.68 -4.58
N LYS A 32 -12.73 -12.18 -3.39
CA LYS A 32 -12.57 -10.76 -2.99
C LYS A 32 -11.50 -10.55 -1.92
N ALA A 33 -10.75 -11.59 -1.60
CA ALA A 33 -9.72 -11.51 -0.58
C ALA A 33 -8.44 -10.89 -1.15
N LYS A 34 -7.72 -10.13 -0.32
CA LYS A 34 -6.33 -9.76 -0.59
C LYS A 34 -5.41 -10.88 -0.11
N GLY A 35 -4.42 -11.21 -0.93
CA GLY A 35 -3.41 -12.22 -0.62
C GLY A 35 -2.05 -11.61 -0.38
N TYR A 36 -1.36 -12.09 0.65
CA TYR A 36 0.05 -11.80 0.93
C TYR A 36 0.78 -13.13 1.14
N TYR A 37 1.92 -13.28 0.51
CA TYR A 37 2.83 -14.41 0.73
C TYR A 37 4.28 -13.95 0.80
N HIS A 38 4.96 -14.37 1.86
CA HIS A 38 6.34 -13.97 2.13
C HIS A 38 7.04 -14.98 3.03
N ASN A 39 8.22 -15.45 2.65
CA ASN A 39 9.08 -16.32 3.48
C ASN A 39 8.36 -17.53 4.10
N GLY A 40 7.54 -18.25 3.29
CA GLY A 40 6.79 -19.42 3.77
C GLY A 40 5.62 -19.11 4.70
N LYS A 41 5.21 -17.85 4.77
CA LYS A 41 4.01 -17.41 5.48
C LYS A 41 3.03 -16.78 4.50
N TYR A 42 1.76 -16.91 4.77
CA TYR A 42 0.70 -16.24 4.02
C TYR A 42 -0.29 -15.54 4.95
N ARG A 43 -0.97 -14.55 4.40
CA ARG A 43 -2.11 -13.88 5.00
C ARG A 43 -3.20 -13.69 3.94
N ILE A 44 -4.44 -13.99 4.28
CA ILE A 44 -5.61 -13.72 3.46
C ILE A 44 -6.52 -12.75 4.22
N GLU A 45 -6.73 -11.58 3.65
CA GLU A 45 -7.58 -10.54 4.23
C GLU A 45 -8.95 -10.56 3.58
N MET A 46 -9.98 -10.81 4.38
CA MET A 46 -11.38 -10.93 3.93
C MET A 46 -12.31 -9.91 4.59
N THR A 47 -11.77 -8.98 5.34
CA THR A 47 -12.57 -8.01 6.08
C THR A 47 -13.20 -7.01 5.11
N PRO A 48 -14.50 -6.70 5.23
CA PRO A 48 -15.09 -5.64 4.44
C PRO A 48 -14.43 -4.30 4.79
N ILE A 49 -14.16 -3.50 3.77
CA ILE A 49 -13.59 -2.16 3.93
C ILE A 49 -14.63 -1.26 4.59
N GLY A 50 -14.27 -0.69 5.75
CA GLY A 50 -15.12 0.23 6.49
C GLY A 50 -15.06 1.66 5.95
N ASN A 51 -16.00 2.49 6.40
CA ASN A 51 -16.12 3.89 5.99
C ASN A 51 -14.85 4.71 6.28
N GLU A 52 -14.28 4.57 7.47
CA GLU A 52 -13.07 5.31 7.91
C GLU A 52 -11.86 4.99 7.04
N HIS A 53 -11.61 3.70 6.79
CA HIS A 53 -10.56 3.25 5.88
C HIS A 53 -10.76 3.84 4.48
N SER A 54 -11.98 3.77 3.92
CA SER A 54 -12.28 4.28 2.58
C SER A 54 -12.08 5.78 2.46
N GLN A 55 -12.44 6.55 3.50
CA GLN A 55 -12.24 8.00 3.52
C GLN A 55 -10.75 8.36 3.54
N ASP A 56 -9.98 7.77 4.45
CA ASP A 56 -8.55 8.05 4.57
C ASP A 56 -7.78 7.61 3.32
N HIS A 57 -8.11 6.43 2.78
CA HIS A 57 -7.59 5.95 1.51
C HIS A 57 -7.83 6.97 0.38
N SER A 58 -9.06 7.50 0.26
CA SER A 58 -9.42 8.46 -0.76
C SER A 58 -8.65 9.78 -0.62
N ILE A 59 -8.47 10.29 0.60
CA ILE A 59 -7.74 11.53 0.88
C ILE A 59 -6.25 11.36 0.54
N ILE A 60 -5.63 10.29 0.98
CA ILE A 60 -4.21 10.04 0.70
C ILE A 60 -3.97 9.87 -0.79
N ASN A 61 -4.81 9.10 -1.48
CA ASN A 61 -4.73 8.94 -2.94
C ASN A 61 -4.85 10.28 -3.66
N HIS A 62 -5.83 11.10 -3.28
CA HIS A 62 -6.01 12.44 -3.82
C HIS A 62 -4.80 13.35 -3.57
N ALA A 63 -4.26 13.34 -2.35
CA ALA A 63 -3.08 14.15 -1.97
C ALA A 63 -1.86 13.79 -2.82
N VAL A 64 -1.58 12.50 -3.02
CA VAL A 64 -0.46 12.02 -3.85
C VAL A 64 -0.61 12.49 -5.31
N TYR A 65 -1.78 12.31 -5.92
CA TYR A 65 -2.02 12.76 -7.29
C TYR A 65 -1.95 14.28 -7.42
N LEU A 66 -2.53 15.01 -6.47
CA LEU A 66 -2.52 16.47 -6.48
C LEU A 66 -1.07 17.00 -6.38
N TYR A 67 -0.29 16.45 -5.45
CA TYR A 67 1.12 16.82 -5.30
C TYR A 67 1.92 16.55 -6.57
N ALA A 68 1.83 15.33 -7.09
CA ALA A 68 2.54 14.94 -8.31
C ALA A 68 2.18 15.85 -9.50
N THR A 69 0.88 16.17 -9.64
CA THR A 69 0.39 17.06 -10.71
C THR A 69 0.96 18.47 -10.56
N LEU A 70 0.93 19.06 -9.37
CA LEU A 70 1.45 20.41 -9.11
C LEU A 70 2.97 20.51 -9.29
N ARG A 71 3.69 19.41 -9.06
CA ARG A 71 5.16 19.33 -9.19
C ARG A 71 5.62 18.80 -10.56
N ASN A 72 4.70 18.47 -11.47
CA ASN A 72 5.00 17.82 -12.75
C ASN A 72 5.81 16.53 -12.58
N ILE A 73 5.56 15.77 -11.51
CA ILE A 73 6.13 14.45 -11.28
C ILE A 73 5.34 13.44 -12.10
N LEU A 74 6.02 12.70 -12.97
CA LEU A 74 5.37 11.60 -13.71
C LEU A 74 4.99 10.50 -12.72
N LEU A 75 3.72 10.10 -12.71
CA LEU A 75 3.20 9.14 -11.75
C LEU A 75 2.06 8.33 -12.36
N THR A 76 2.08 7.02 -12.13
CA THR A 76 0.94 6.12 -12.37
C THR A 76 0.62 5.38 -11.08
N GLY A 77 -0.57 5.65 -10.54
CA GLY A 77 -1.06 4.96 -9.34
C GLY A 77 -1.94 3.76 -9.69
N LYS A 78 -1.92 2.80 -8.80
CA LYS A 78 -2.76 1.59 -8.84
C LYS A 78 -3.43 1.40 -7.49
N ASP A 79 -4.73 1.13 -7.52
CA ASP A 79 -5.58 0.89 -6.37
C ASP A 79 -5.83 -0.63 -6.25
N ASN A 80 -5.49 -1.21 -5.11
CA ASN A 80 -5.68 -2.63 -4.84
C ASN A 80 -5.11 -3.56 -5.94
N CYS A 81 -3.95 -3.22 -6.49
CA CYS A 81 -3.31 -4.01 -7.54
C CYS A 81 -2.56 -5.21 -6.94
N SER A 82 -2.73 -6.38 -7.56
CA SER A 82 -2.00 -7.59 -7.17
C SER A 82 -0.67 -7.70 -7.88
N TYR A 83 0.37 -8.03 -7.12
CA TYR A 83 1.75 -8.23 -7.56
C TYR A 83 2.19 -9.63 -7.18
N ARG A 84 2.86 -10.33 -8.09
CA ARG A 84 3.28 -11.72 -7.87
C ARG A 84 4.68 -11.97 -8.40
N GLN A 85 5.54 -12.52 -7.56
CA GLN A 85 6.76 -13.19 -7.96
C GLN A 85 6.56 -14.70 -7.71
N VAL A 86 6.32 -15.45 -8.78
CA VAL A 86 5.89 -16.85 -8.71
C VAL A 86 6.83 -17.69 -7.84
N GLY A 87 6.27 -18.41 -6.88
CA GLY A 87 7.00 -19.26 -5.95
C GLY A 87 7.64 -18.53 -4.76
N LEU A 88 7.64 -17.20 -4.72
CA LEU A 88 8.40 -16.42 -3.76
C LEU A 88 7.57 -15.42 -2.98
N LYS A 89 6.82 -14.54 -3.66
CA LYS A 89 6.15 -13.42 -3.03
C LYS A 89 4.83 -13.10 -3.73
N GLU A 90 3.85 -12.66 -2.97
CA GLU A 90 2.61 -12.03 -3.45
C GLU A 90 2.17 -10.94 -2.49
N PHE A 91 1.67 -9.83 -3.02
CA PHE A 91 1.10 -8.76 -2.21
C PHE A 91 0.06 -7.96 -3.00
N GLN A 92 -0.85 -7.34 -2.26
CA GLN A 92 -1.92 -6.51 -2.81
C GLN A 92 -2.16 -5.31 -1.89
N PRO A 93 -1.35 -4.23 -2.01
CA PRO A 93 -1.47 -3.05 -1.16
C PRO A 93 -2.73 -2.27 -1.46
N ASP A 94 -3.14 -1.41 -0.53
CA ASP A 94 -4.25 -0.49 -0.76
C ASP A 94 -3.92 0.48 -1.90
N LEU A 95 -2.72 1.07 -1.90
CA LEU A 95 -2.24 1.96 -2.96
C LEU A 95 -0.79 1.63 -3.33
N SER A 96 -0.47 1.77 -4.61
CA SER A 96 0.90 1.66 -5.11
C SER A 96 1.14 2.61 -6.27
N TYR A 97 2.37 3.11 -6.40
CA TYR A 97 2.71 4.11 -7.40
C TYR A 97 4.02 3.81 -8.08
N TYR A 98 4.01 3.96 -9.40
CA TYR A 98 5.18 4.01 -10.25
C TYR A 98 5.50 5.46 -10.56
N VAL A 99 6.73 5.91 -10.29
CA VAL A 99 7.12 7.31 -10.31
C VAL A 99 8.30 7.57 -11.24
N GLY A 100 8.35 8.74 -11.86
CA GLY A 100 9.43 9.14 -12.74
C GLY A 100 9.58 8.22 -13.95
N ASN A 101 10.74 7.61 -14.12
CA ASN A 101 11.02 6.73 -15.25
C ASN A 101 10.15 5.45 -15.24
N ASN A 102 9.68 5.03 -14.09
CA ASN A 102 8.83 3.85 -13.92
C ASN A 102 7.34 4.14 -14.19
N ALA A 103 6.92 5.40 -14.31
CA ALA A 103 5.50 5.77 -14.42
C ALA A 103 4.75 5.02 -15.53
N ASN A 104 5.44 4.62 -16.60
CA ASN A 104 4.86 3.87 -17.72
C ASN A 104 5.37 2.41 -17.82
N ALA A 105 5.94 1.86 -16.74
CA ALA A 105 6.56 0.54 -16.77
C ALA A 105 5.55 -0.60 -17.00
N ILE A 106 4.30 -0.43 -16.54
CA ILE A 106 3.27 -1.47 -16.66
C ILE A 106 2.29 -1.11 -17.78
N PRO A 107 2.25 -1.88 -18.88
CA PRO A 107 1.32 -1.60 -19.99
C PRO A 107 -0.13 -1.86 -19.60
N TRP A 108 -1.05 -1.23 -20.35
CA TRP A 108 -2.47 -1.50 -20.18
C TRP A 108 -2.80 -2.95 -20.56
N GLY A 109 -3.71 -3.58 -19.80
CA GLY A 109 -4.17 -4.96 -20.04
C GLY A 109 -3.43 -6.03 -19.23
N VAL A 110 -2.38 -5.65 -18.48
CA VAL A 110 -1.78 -6.55 -17.48
C VAL A 110 -2.76 -6.74 -16.33
N GLY A 111 -3.02 -7.99 -15.96
CA GLY A 111 -3.86 -8.35 -14.80
C GLY A 111 -3.03 -8.30 -13.51
N VAL A 112 -2.67 -9.48 -12.98
CA VAL A 112 -1.68 -9.56 -11.88
C VAL A 112 -0.31 -9.15 -12.43
N VAL A 113 0.36 -8.21 -11.77
CA VAL A 113 1.69 -7.74 -12.22
C VAL A 113 2.74 -8.80 -11.87
N ASP A 114 3.37 -9.39 -12.89
CA ASP A 114 4.46 -10.36 -12.71
C ASP A 114 5.78 -9.63 -12.45
N LEU A 115 6.31 -9.78 -11.24
CA LEU A 115 7.56 -9.15 -10.80
C LEU A 115 8.84 -9.80 -11.39
N ASN A 116 8.69 -10.88 -12.17
CA ASN A 116 9.80 -11.39 -12.98
C ASN A 116 9.93 -10.64 -14.31
N GLU A 117 8.87 -9.93 -14.75
CA GLU A 117 8.83 -9.18 -16.01
C GLU A 117 8.83 -7.67 -15.78
N TYR A 118 8.23 -7.21 -14.69
CA TYR A 118 8.01 -5.79 -14.41
C TYR A 118 8.66 -5.37 -13.10
N PRO A 119 9.06 -4.10 -12.97
CA PRO A 119 9.61 -3.60 -11.71
C PRO A 119 8.57 -3.58 -10.60
N VAL A 120 9.03 -3.59 -9.36
CA VAL A 120 8.21 -3.26 -8.19
C VAL A 120 7.76 -1.79 -8.25
N PRO A 121 6.65 -1.40 -7.59
CA PRO A 121 6.28 0.00 -7.45
C PRO A 121 7.32 0.78 -6.63
N ASP A 122 7.47 2.08 -6.92
CA ASP A 122 8.41 2.95 -6.20
C ASP A 122 7.89 3.34 -4.81
N LEU A 123 6.56 3.41 -4.64
CA LEU A 123 5.88 3.73 -3.38
C LEU A 123 4.71 2.79 -3.17
N VAL A 124 4.61 2.24 -1.97
CA VAL A 124 3.47 1.44 -1.50
C VAL A 124 2.86 2.08 -0.25
N ILE A 125 1.53 2.11 -0.16
CA ILE A 125 0.79 2.63 0.98
C ILE A 125 -0.24 1.60 1.42
N GLU A 126 -0.26 1.30 2.73
CA GLU A 126 -1.31 0.53 3.40
C GLU A 126 -2.14 1.44 4.32
N VAL A 127 -3.44 1.24 4.33
CA VAL A 127 -4.38 1.99 5.18
C VAL A 127 -4.83 1.10 6.33
N ALA A 128 -4.24 1.30 7.49
CA ALA A 128 -4.35 0.44 8.66
C ALA A 128 -5.48 0.90 9.59
N ASN A 129 -6.66 0.30 9.48
CA ASN A 129 -7.73 0.51 10.47
C ASN A 129 -7.66 -0.53 11.61
N THR A 130 -7.50 -1.82 11.26
CA THR A 130 -7.39 -2.92 12.23
C THR A 130 -6.11 -3.75 12.05
N SER A 131 -5.32 -3.45 11.04
CA SER A 131 -4.13 -4.20 10.60
C SER A 131 -2.80 -3.56 10.99
N LEU A 132 -2.79 -2.49 11.79
CA LEU A 132 -1.60 -1.68 12.07
C LEU A 132 -0.37 -2.50 12.50
N ALA A 133 -0.56 -3.52 13.35
CA ALA A 133 0.53 -4.37 13.80
C ALA A 133 1.14 -5.22 12.66
N ASP A 134 0.31 -5.67 11.72
CA ASP A 134 0.74 -6.43 10.54
C ASP A 134 1.43 -5.51 9.53
N ASP A 135 0.87 -4.31 9.31
CA ASP A 135 1.40 -3.31 8.38
C ASP A 135 2.76 -2.76 8.86
N LEU A 136 2.93 -2.57 10.17
CA LEU A 136 4.22 -2.19 10.78
C LEU A 136 5.17 -3.39 10.99
N GLY A 137 4.71 -4.61 10.85
CA GLY A 137 5.43 -5.87 11.06
C GLY A 137 5.73 -6.63 9.78
N GLU A 138 5.08 -7.76 9.57
CA GLU A 138 5.37 -8.71 8.46
C GLU A 138 5.20 -8.09 7.07
N LYS A 139 4.22 -7.19 6.84
CA LYS A 139 4.10 -6.50 5.55
C LYS A 139 5.27 -5.55 5.31
N ARG A 140 5.74 -4.83 6.32
CA ARG A 140 6.93 -3.99 6.19
C ARG A 140 8.16 -4.81 5.83
N LEU A 141 8.38 -5.97 6.46
CA LEU A 141 9.49 -6.88 6.11
C LEU A 141 9.35 -7.41 4.67
N LEU A 142 8.13 -7.69 4.21
CA LEU A 142 7.90 -8.05 2.80
C LEU A 142 8.32 -6.93 1.85
N TYR A 143 7.98 -5.66 2.16
CA TYR A 143 8.34 -4.52 1.33
C TYR A 143 9.83 -4.16 1.41
N GLU A 144 10.49 -4.40 2.55
CA GLU A 144 11.96 -4.35 2.70
C GLU A 144 12.64 -5.39 1.78
N ASP A 145 12.18 -6.65 1.80
CA ASP A 145 12.72 -7.72 0.95
C ASP A 145 12.40 -7.56 -0.55
N LEU A 146 11.48 -6.68 -0.91
CA LEU A 146 11.16 -6.29 -2.28
C LEU A 146 11.94 -5.05 -2.73
N GLU A 147 12.68 -4.42 -1.82
CA GLU A 147 13.43 -3.18 -2.07
C GLU A 147 12.54 -2.05 -2.62
N ILE A 148 11.28 -1.97 -2.16
CA ILE A 148 10.37 -0.88 -2.50
C ILE A 148 10.94 0.42 -1.91
N ALA A 149 11.18 1.43 -2.74
CA ALA A 149 11.90 2.63 -2.30
C ALA A 149 11.25 3.33 -1.10
N GLU A 150 9.91 3.41 -1.06
CA GLU A 150 9.17 3.95 0.09
C GLU A 150 7.95 3.11 0.45
N TYR A 151 7.73 2.95 1.75
CA TYR A 151 6.57 2.31 2.32
C TYR A 151 5.89 3.21 3.34
N TRP A 152 4.58 3.49 3.17
CA TRP A 152 3.81 4.31 4.10
C TRP A 152 2.67 3.52 4.72
N VAL A 153 2.41 3.76 6.00
CA VAL A 153 1.27 3.24 6.75
C VAL A 153 0.40 4.39 7.23
N VAL A 154 -0.85 4.37 6.83
CA VAL A 154 -1.87 5.31 7.30
C VAL A 154 -2.57 4.69 8.50
N ASP A 155 -2.23 5.15 9.70
CA ASP A 155 -2.86 4.72 10.96
C ASP A 155 -4.18 5.48 11.14
N VAL A 156 -5.27 4.84 10.75
CA VAL A 156 -6.63 5.42 10.75
C VAL A 156 -7.09 5.79 12.16
N GLN A 157 -6.77 4.94 13.14
CA GLN A 157 -7.23 5.11 14.54
C GLN A 157 -6.52 6.28 15.23
N ASN A 158 -5.23 6.48 14.96
CA ASN A 158 -4.44 7.56 15.54
C ASN A 158 -4.28 8.77 14.61
N VAL A 159 -4.95 8.75 13.45
CA VAL A 159 -4.96 9.84 12.45
C VAL A 159 -3.54 10.27 12.10
N LYS A 160 -2.73 9.32 11.60
CA LYS A 160 -1.30 9.56 11.39
C LYS A 160 -0.77 8.82 10.18
N VAL A 161 0.12 9.46 9.42
CA VAL A 161 0.91 8.81 8.39
C VAL A 161 2.31 8.49 8.93
N ILE A 162 2.73 7.25 8.76
CA ILE A 162 4.04 6.72 9.15
C ILE A 162 4.76 6.30 7.89
N ALA A 163 5.79 7.03 7.48
CA ALA A 163 6.54 6.77 6.27
C ALA A 163 7.93 6.20 6.55
N PHE A 164 8.35 5.27 5.69
CA PHE A 164 9.66 4.63 5.72
C PHE A 164 10.32 4.72 4.35
N ALA A 165 11.58 5.14 4.31
CA ALA A 165 12.48 4.84 3.21
C ALA A 165 13.08 3.46 3.43
N ILE A 166 13.23 2.68 2.36
CA ILE A 166 13.81 1.34 2.37
C ILE A 166 15.14 1.39 1.62
N GLU A 167 16.21 1.08 2.35
CA GLU A 167 17.59 1.07 1.87
C GLU A 167 18.37 -0.04 2.60
N ASP A 168 19.33 -0.64 1.95
CA ASP A 168 20.26 -1.64 2.53
C ASP A 168 19.53 -2.79 3.27
N ASN A 169 18.47 -3.32 2.70
CA ASN A 169 17.61 -4.39 3.26
C ASN A 169 16.97 -4.04 4.61
N GLY A 170 16.70 -2.77 4.85
CA GLY A 170 16.03 -2.29 6.06
C GLY A 170 15.21 -1.04 5.79
N SER A 171 14.50 -0.57 6.80
CA SER A 171 13.68 0.63 6.68
C SER A 171 14.01 1.65 7.74
N LYS A 172 13.98 2.93 7.35
CA LYS A 172 14.20 4.09 8.21
C LYS A 172 13.01 5.02 8.13
N ARG A 173 12.51 5.50 9.27
CA ARG A 173 11.44 6.51 9.28
C ARG A 173 11.91 7.81 8.65
N ILE A 174 11.05 8.38 7.80
CA ILE A 174 11.27 9.65 7.11
C ILE A 174 10.17 10.64 7.45
N ALA A 175 10.50 11.92 7.42
CA ALA A 175 9.57 13.04 7.58
C ALA A 175 9.19 13.68 6.24
N GLU A 176 9.96 13.40 5.20
CA GLU A 176 9.78 13.92 3.85
C GLU A 176 10.01 12.80 2.85
N SER A 177 9.17 12.70 1.82
CA SER A 177 9.29 11.71 0.76
C SER A 177 10.47 12.03 -0.17
N MET A 178 11.24 11.02 -0.51
CA MET A 178 12.28 11.07 -1.55
C MET A 178 11.70 10.70 -2.92
N VAL A 179 10.71 9.80 -2.96
CA VAL A 179 10.02 9.37 -4.19
C VAL A 179 9.14 10.51 -4.73
N LEU A 180 8.40 11.17 -3.84
CA LEU A 180 7.67 12.40 -4.14
C LEU A 180 8.43 13.59 -3.55
N THR A 181 9.59 13.87 -4.10
CA THR A 181 10.59 14.80 -3.56
C THR A 181 9.98 16.10 -3.06
N GLY A 182 10.23 16.41 -1.78
CA GLY A 182 9.74 17.60 -1.09
C GLY A 182 8.37 17.46 -0.44
N LEU A 183 7.65 16.33 -0.59
CA LEU A 183 6.39 16.09 0.10
C LEU A 183 6.63 15.77 1.57
N LYS A 184 6.24 16.69 2.44
CA LYS A 184 6.31 16.49 3.89
C LYS A 184 5.19 15.60 4.38
N ILE A 185 5.52 14.54 5.11
CA ILE A 185 4.55 13.57 5.64
C ILE A 185 3.58 14.20 6.64
N GLU A 186 4.00 15.23 7.36
CA GLU A 186 3.14 15.98 8.29
C GLU A 186 1.92 16.62 7.61
N ILE A 187 2.03 17.03 6.33
CA ILE A 187 0.91 17.60 5.59
C ILE A 187 -0.18 16.55 5.34
N LEU A 188 0.22 15.31 5.06
CA LEU A 188 -0.73 14.21 4.89
C LEU A 188 -1.46 13.90 6.20
N THR A 189 -0.75 13.92 7.33
CA THR A 189 -1.35 13.78 8.66
C THR A 189 -2.35 14.91 8.94
N ALA A 190 -1.97 16.17 8.69
CA ALA A 190 -2.85 17.32 8.86
C ALA A 190 -4.08 17.26 7.93
N ALA A 191 -3.96 16.75 6.71
CA ALA A 191 -5.08 16.53 5.80
C ALA A 191 -6.07 15.50 6.37
N LEU A 192 -5.57 14.41 6.95
CA LEU A 192 -6.41 13.43 7.63
C LEU A 192 -7.12 14.04 8.86
N GLU A 193 -6.43 14.83 9.67
CA GLU A 193 -7.02 15.54 10.82
C GLU A 193 -8.14 16.50 10.37
N LEU A 194 -7.87 17.29 9.33
CA LEU A 194 -8.87 18.21 8.76
C LEU A 194 -10.10 17.48 8.25
N SER A 195 -9.93 16.31 7.66
CA SER A 195 -11.03 15.50 7.11
C SER A 195 -12.02 15.01 8.17
N ARG A 196 -11.66 15.03 9.44
CA ARG A 196 -12.56 14.63 10.55
C ARG A 196 -13.70 15.63 10.77
N THR A 197 -13.50 16.88 10.32
CA THR A 197 -14.48 17.98 10.53
C THR A 197 -14.85 18.68 9.21
N SER A 198 -14.19 18.36 8.10
CA SER A 198 -14.39 18.97 6.79
C SER A 198 -14.68 17.94 5.71
N ASN A 199 -15.33 18.32 4.63
CA ASN A 199 -15.54 17.46 3.47
C ASN A 199 -14.27 17.39 2.60
N HIS A 200 -14.21 16.40 1.69
CA HIS A 200 -13.04 16.16 0.84
C HIS A 200 -12.71 17.32 -0.12
N THR A 201 -13.71 18.15 -0.51
CA THR A 201 -13.47 19.33 -1.33
C THR A 201 -12.70 20.40 -0.57
N GLU A 202 -13.05 20.63 0.70
CA GLU A 202 -12.35 21.57 1.57
C GLU A 202 -10.93 21.09 1.86
N VAL A 203 -10.75 19.79 2.18
CA VAL A 203 -9.44 19.17 2.36
C VAL A 203 -8.59 19.31 1.09
N GLY A 204 -9.16 19.05 -0.08
CA GLY A 204 -8.46 19.20 -1.38
C GLY A 204 -8.03 20.63 -1.64
N SER A 205 -8.88 21.62 -1.33
CA SER A 205 -8.54 23.04 -1.47
C SER A 205 -7.41 23.44 -0.52
N TRP A 206 -7.45 22.96 0.71
CA TRP A 206 -6.37 23.17 1.69
C TRP A 206 -5.05 22.52 1.25
N LEU A 207 -5.08 21.26 0.77
CA LEU A 207 -3.91 20.57 0.23
C LEU A 207 -3.28 21.35 -0.93
N MET A 208 -4.12 21.87 -1.85
CA MET A 208 -3.65 22.67 -2.97
C MET A 208 -2.86 23.91 -2.49
N GLN A 209 -3.38 24.62 -1.48
CA GLN A 209 -2.69 25.78 -0.89
C GLN A 209 -1.36 25.35 -0.25
N GLN A 210 -1.35 24.30 0.60
CA GLN A 210 -0.15 23.82 1.26
C GLN A 210 0.95 23.43 0.25
N PHE A 211 0.58 22.74 -0.81
CA PHE A 211 1.54 22.31 -1.83
C PHE A 211 2.07 23.48 -2.67
N GLN A 212 1.28 24.54 -2.89
CA GLN A 212 1.77 25.75 -3.56
C GLN A 212 2.74 26.57 -2.69
N GLU A 213 2.47 26.68 -1.39
CA GLU A 213 3.34 27.41 -0.44
C GLU A 213 4.71 26.75 -0.28
N GLN A 214 4.83 25.43 -0.41
CA GLN A 214 6.11 24.71 -0.40
C GLN A 214 6.96 24.97 -1.66
N SER A 215 6.45 25.69 -2.65
CA SER A 215 7.15 26.00 -3.91
C SER A 215 7.94 27.31 -3.85
N ASN A 216 7.77 28.09 -2.81
CA ASN A 216 8.42 29.36 -2.56
C ASN A 216 9.50 29.24 -1.49
#